data_636cd2f7a26a8c070a8b51e0c1cac055
#
_entry.id   636cd2f7a26a8c070a8b51e0c1cac055
#
_cell.length_a   1.000
_cell.length_b   1.000
_cell.length_c   1.000
_cell.angle_alpha   90.00
_cell.angle_beta   90.00
_cell.angle_gamma   90.00
#
_symmetry.space_group_name_H-M   'P 1'
#
loop_
_entity.id
_entity.type
_entity.pdbx_description
1 polymer ?
#
loop_
_entity_poly.entity_id
_entity_poly.type
_entity_poly.pdbx_seq_one_letter_code
_entity_poly.pdbx_strand_id
1 'polypeptide(L)'
;MRLCGEEEELQVVSKRGGRSKAHLRGEAGSGRRSSQTSKPRAEGDGRPLARGEFLGLLEEKLREKNQDKHPLMAMLYQGKLTPKQVRAWIINRFYLQKNIPIKDAAILSNCPESDVRRLWIGRILKREGLGGSIGDVEGWVGFAESAGVARDDILRAKCLPGVRFAVNGYVNFARRADWTEGVAASLIEYFAKGELIKRIEAFKRHYPWIEPEGYKFFMSRLGQLDEANETTVRIVLRYCQTREMQLRAIEAAVSIADIYWSIHDAIFVAYVIQDRPLADSLSG
;
A
#
# COMPACT_ATOMS: atom_id res chain seq x y z
N MET A 1 33.61 -40.56 3.41
CA MET A 1 33.09 -41.48 4.42
C MET A 1 31.59 -41.25 4.45
N ARG A 2 30.86 -41.99 3.66
CA ARG A 2 29.76 -42.94 3.94
C ARG A 2 28.72 -42.32 4.88
N LEU A 3 27.51 -42.09 4.47
CA LEU A 3 26.36 -42.78 3.87
C LEU A 3 25.24 -42.99 4.89
N CYS A 4 24.05 -43.02 4.35
CA CYS A 4 22.72 -43.49 4.79
C CYS A 4 21.88 -42.41 5.43
N GLY A 5 20.70 -42.05 4.98
CA GLY A 5 19.70 -42.79 4.17
C GLY A 5 18.55 -43.22 5.05
N GLU A 6 17.37 -42.64 4.87
CA GLU A 6 16.08 -43.33 5.13
C GLU A 6 14.94 -42.51 4.56
N GLU A 7 14.33 -43.11 3.53
CA GLU A 7 13.05 -42.71 2.93
C GLU A 7 11.92 -43.33 3.77
N GLU A 8 10.92 -42.58 4.15
CA GLU A 8 9.64 -43.12 4.60
C GLU A 8 8.51 -42.77 3.63
N GLU A 9 8.08 -43.76 2.91
CA GLU A 9 6.84 -43.82 2.14
C GLU A 9 5.62 -43.74 3.06
N LEU A 10 4.65 -42.89 2.74
CA LEU A 10 3.30 -42.93 3.31
C LEU A 10 2.29 -43.34 2.26
N GLN A 11 1.72 -44.50 2.46
CA GLN A 11 0.76 -45.22 1.65
C GLN A 11 -0.60 -44.51 1.59
N VAL A 12 -1.16 -44.49 0.38
CA VAL A 12 -2.52 -44.12 0.04
C VAL A 12 -3.49 -45.25 0.45
N VAL A 13 -4.48 -44.96 1.26
CA VAL A 13 -5.62 -45.87 1.48
C VAL A 13 -6.86 -45.33 0.78
N SER A 14 -7.25 -46.00 -0.30
CA SER A 14 -8.50 -45.88 -1.00
C SER A 14 -9.60 -46.72 -0.28
N LYS A 15 -10.77 -46.13 -0.02
CA LYS A 15 -12.01 -46.91 0.20
C LYS A 15 -13.16 -46.40 -0.65
N ARG A 16 -13.59 -47.30 -1.51
CA ARG A 16 -14.83 -47.26 -2.34
C ARG A 16 -16.05 -47.71 -1.51
N GLY A 17 -17.22 -47.24 -1.91
CA GLY A 17 -18.54 -47.82 -1.68
C GLY A 17 -19.56 -46.76 -1.28
N GLY A 18 -20.76 -46.62 -1.80
CA GLY A 18 -21.56 -47.42 -2.68
C GLY A 18 -22.87 -46.67 -2.93
N ARG A 19 -23.48 -46.98 -4.04
CA ARG A 19 -24.73 -46.43 -4.59
C ARG A 19 -25.95 -46.64 -3.69
N SER A 20 -26.90 -45.68 -3.68
CA SER A 20 -28.33 -46.04 -3.68
C SER A 20 -29.17 -44.99 -4.40
N LYS A 21 -29.96 -45.46 -5.36
CA LYS A 21 -31.00 -44.72 -6.11
C LYS A 21 -32.32 -44.80 -5.33
N ALA A 22 -33.04 -43.70 -5.25
CA ALA A 22 -34.49 -43.75 -5.06
C ALA A 22 -35.16 -42.68 -5.94
N HIS A 23 -35.98 -43.16 -6.86
CA HIS A 23 -36.96 -42.40 -7.63
C HIS A 23 -38.17 -42.10 -6.74
N LEU A 24 -38.72 -40.89 -6.83
CA LEU A 24 -40.16 -40.64 -6.70
C LEU A 24 -40.58 -39.44 -7.56
N ARG A 25 -41.65 -39.68 -8.29
CA ARG A 25 -42.35 -38.77 -9.21
C ARG A 25 -43.42 -37.93 -8.47
N GLY A 26 -43.81 -36.83 -9.12
CA GLY A 26 -45.12 -36.16 -9.00
C GLY A 26 -44.98 -34.77 -8.35
N GLU A 27 -45.58 -33.71 -8.72
CA GLU A 27 -46.59 -33.28 -9.66
C GLU A 27 -46.56 -31.75 -9.77
N ALA A 28 -47.22 -31.22 -10.78
CA ALA A 28 -47.29 -29.85 -11.21
C ALA A 28 -47.92 -28.86 -10.21
N GLY A 29 -47.44 -27.62 -10.16
CA GLY A 29 -48.08 -26.52 -9.42
C GLY A 29 -47.63 -25.16 -9.95
N SER A 30 -48.39 -24.63 -10.89
CA SER A 30 -48.72 -23.22 -11.22
C SER A 30 -47.75 -22.09 -10.89
N GLY A 31 -47.51 -21.32 -11.92
CA GLY A 31 -46.71 -20.11 -12.02
C GLY A 31 -46.89 -19.01 -10.98
N ARG A 32 -45.77 -18.44 -10.64
CA ARG A 32 -45.62 -17.00 -10.32
C ARG A 32 -44.41 -16.48 -11.06
N ARG A 33 -44.64 -15.69 -12.11
CA ARG A 33 -43.64 -14.84 -12.72
C ARG A 33 -43.20 -13.83 -11.68
N SER A 34 -42.03 -14.05 -11.06
CA SER A 34 -41.30 -12.99 -10.38
C SER A 34 -40.59 -12.16 -11.44
N SER A 35 -41.04 -10.95 -11.64
CA SER A 35 -40.38 -9.92 -12.39
C SER A 35 -39.03 -9.65 -11.70
N GLN A 36 -37.96 -10.27 -12.19
CA GLN A 36 -36.60 -9.82 -11.88
C GLN A 36 -36.42 -8.47 -12.57
N THR A 37 -36.54 -7.40 -11.80
CA THR A 37 -35.99 -6.11 -12.17
C THR A 37 -34.46 -6.22 -12.21
N SER A 38 -33.95 -6.55 -13.38
CA SER A 38 -32.53 -6.42 -13.70
C SER A 38 -32.15 -4.94 -13.53
N LYS A 39 -31.38 -4.65 -12.46
CA LYS A 39 -30.66 -3.38 -12.39
C LYS A 39 -29.86 -3.23 -13.70
N PRO A 40 -29.88 -2.07 -14.36
CA PRO A 40 -29.06 -1.86 -15.54
C PRO A 40 -27.58 -2.00 -15.12
N ARG A 41 -26.92 -3.06 -15.55
CA ARG A 41 -25.47 -3.03 -15.70
C ARG A 41 -25.20 -1.90 -16.67
N ALA A 42 -24.52 -0.86 -16.21
CA ALA A 42 -23.88 0.11 -17.10
C ALA A 42 -22.83 -0.68 -17.91
N GLU A 43 -23.23 -1.26 -19.01
CA GLU A 43 -22.37 -1.78 -20.06
C GLU A 43 -21.69 -0.53 -20.68
N GLY A 44 -20.53 -0.15 -20.11
CA GLY A 44 -19.62 0.74 -20.83
C GLY A 44 -19.27 0.07 -22.14
N ASP A 45 -19.14 0.84 -23.21
CA ASP A 45 -18.90 0.43 -24.59
C ASP A 45 -17.61 -0.40 -24.83
N GLY A 46 -16.97 -0.93 -23.82
CA GLY A 46 -15.76 -1.76 -23.86
C GLY A 46 -14.49 -1.02 -24.31
N ARG A 47 -14.59 0.24 -24.73
CA ARG A 47 -13.43 1.02 -25.14
C ARG A 47 -12.51 1.35 -23.96
N PRO A 48 -11.20 1.52 -24.20
CA PRO A 48 -10.30 2.05 -23.19
C PRO A 48 -10.78 3.43 -22.69
N LEU A 49 -10.57 3.68 -21.39
CA LEU A 49 -10.84 4.98 -20.79
C LEU A 49 -9.87 6.03 -21.38
N ALA A 50 -10.39 7.18 -21.76
CA ALA A 50 -9.54 8.34 -22.03
C ALA A 50 -8.85 8.79 -20.71
N ARG A 51 -7.73 9.53 -20.84
CA ARG A 51 -6.96 9.99 -19.67
C ARG A 51 -7.82 10.64 -18.57
N GLY A 52 -8.73 11.55 -18.95
CA GLY A 52 -9.61 12.24 -18.02
C GLY A 52 -10.59 11.29 -17.31
N GLU A 53 -11.15 10.32 -18.06
CA GLU A 53 -12.04 9.30 -17.52
C GLU A 53 -11.29 8.37 -16.54
N PHE A 54 -10.07 7.95 -16.91
CA PHE A 54 -9.22 7.12 -16.04
C PHE A 54 -8.89 7.83 -14.72
N LEU A 55 -8.43 9.08 -14.79
CA LEU A 55 -8.08 9.86 -13.61
C LEU A 55 -9.31 10.17 -12.75
N GLY A 56 -10.45 10.51 -13.35
CA GLY A 56 -11.69 10.73 -12.63
C GLY A 56 -12.17 9.50 -11.86
N LEU A 57 -12.10 8.33 -12.50
CA LEU A 57 -12.47 7.07 -11.86
C LEU A 57 -11.46 6.65 -10.77
N LEU A 58 -10.17 6.83 -11.02
CA LEU A 58 -9.12 6.61 -10.02
C LEU A 58 -9.37 7.48 -8.78
N GLU A 59 -9.63 8.77 -9.00
CA GLU A 59 -9.92 9.72 -7.92
C GLU A 59 -11.17 9.34 -7.14
N GLU A 60 -12.26 8.99 -7.82
CA GLU A 60 -13.49 8.53 -7.17
C GLU A 60 -13.23 7.35 -6.25
N LYS A 61 -12.55 6.31 -6.76
CA LYS A 61 -12.29 5.09 -6.01
C LYS A 61 -11.33 5.31 -4.84
N LEU A 62 -10.28 6.10 -5.01
CA LEU A 62 -9.32 6.38 -3.94
C LEU A 62 -9.86 7.37 -2.90
N ARG A 63 -10.84 8.21 -3.24
CA ARG A 63 -11.41 9.23 -2.32
C ARG A 63 -12.01 8.61 -1.07
N GLU A 64 -12.65 7.46 -1.18
CA GLU A 64 -13.23 6.75 -0.04
C GLU A 64 -12.16 6.15 0.88
N LYS A 65 -11.05 5.71 0.29
CA LYS A 65 -9.92 5.05 0.95
C LYS A 65 -8.78 6.00 1.31
N ASN A 66 -8.99 7.31 1.10
CA ASN A 66 -7.95 8.29 1.41
C ASN A 66 -7.57 8.22 2.89
N GLN A 67 -6.28 7.97 3.15
CA GLN A 67 -5.72 7.83 4.50
C GLN A 67 -5.93 9.08 5.38
N ASP A 68 -6.14 10.27 4.81
CA ASP A 68 -6.48 11.48 5.56
C ASP A 68 -7.80 11.36 6.35
N LYS A 69 -8.69 10.47 5.92
CA LYS A 69 -9.95 10.18 6.62
C LYS A 69 -9.78 9.23 7.80
N HIS A 70 -8.61 8.58 7.91
CA HIS A 70 -8.36 7.65 9.00
C HIS A 70 -8.33 8.40 10.34
N PRO A 71 -8.97 7.89 11.43
CA PRO A 71 -9.02 8.55 12.73
C PRO A 71 -7.65 9.00 13.25
N LEU A 72 -6.61 8.17 13.11
CA LEU A 72 -5.24 8.50 13.51
C LEU A 72 -4.74 9.78 12.79
N MET A 73 -4.96 9.86 11.48
CA MET A 73 -4.50 11.00 10.69
C MET A 73 -5.33 12.26 10.99
N ALA A 74 -6.64 12.11 11.17
CA ALA A 74 -7.49 13.20 11.60
C ALA A 74 -7.05 13.77 12.97
N MET A 75 -6.69 12.91 13.93
CA MET A 75 -6.14 13.33 15.22
C MET A 75 -4.79 14.03 15.06
N LEU A 76 -3.90 13.53 14.18
CA LEU A 76 -2.62 14.17 13.88
C LEU A 76 -2.83 15.60 13.35
N TYR A 77 -3.71 15.77 12.37
CA TYR A 77 -3.99 17.08 11.77
C TYR A 77 -4.64 18.07 12.74
N GLN A 78 -5.35 17.57 13.75
CA GLN A 78 -6.00 18.39 14.79
C GLN A 78 -5.10 18.64 16.01
N GLY A 79 -3.87 18.13 16.03
CA GLY A 79 -2.97 18.28 17.17
C GLY A 79 -3.38 17.47 18.42
N LYS A 80 -4.18 16.42 18.21
CA LYS A 80 -4.72 15.61 19.33
C LYS A 80 -3.83 14.42 19.71
N LEU A 81 -2.78 14.14 18.95
CA LEU A 81 -1.84 13.08 19.29
C LEU A 81 -0.81 13.59 20.31
N THR A 82 -0.52 12.77 21.31
CA THR A 82 0.57 13.02 22.25
C THR A 82 1.94 12.85 21.56
N PRO A 83 3.03 13.42 22.11
CA PRO A 83 4.38 13.18 21.59
C PRO A 83 4.74 11.70 21.48
N LYS A 84 4.28 10.86 22.41
CA LYS A 84 4.44 9.39 22.38
C LYS A 84 3.76 8.80 21.14
N GLN A 85 2.51 9.17 20.88
CA GLN A 85 1.72 8.66 19.76
C GLN A 85 2.30 9.10 18.40
N VAL A 86 2.79 10.34 18.28
CA VAL A 86 3.47 10.82 17.07
C VAL A 86 4.76 10.03 16.83
N ARG A 87 5.60 9.83 17.87
CA ARG A 87 6.81 9.01 17.75
C ARG A 87 6.49 7.56 17.38
N ALA A 88 5.43 6.98 17.97
CA ALA A 88 4.96 5.63 17.60
C ALA A 88 4.59 5.54 16.11
N TRP A 89 3.89 6.56 15.59
CA TRP A 89 3.58 6.64 14.17
C TRP A 89 4.85 6.73 13.32
N ILE A 90 5.80 7.60 13.68
CA ILE A 90 7.09 7.76 12.98
C ILE A 90 7.83 6.43 12.90
N ILE A 91 8.00 5.74 14.04
CA ILE A 91 8.75 4.49 14.16
C ILE A 91 8.10 3.38 13.34
N ASN A 92 6.79 3.18 13.47
CA ASN A 92 6.10 2.12 12.75
C ASN A 92 6.04 2.40 11.24
N ARG A 93 5.86 3.65 10.83
CA ARG A 93 5.84 4.05 9.44
C ARG A 93 7.22 3.90 8.76
N PHE A 94 8.30 3.93 9.51
CA PHE A 94 9.64 3.69 8.98
C PHE A 94 9.77 2.33 8.30
N TYR A 95 9.06 1.30 8.81
CA TYR A 95 9.07 -0.01 8.15
C TYR A 95 8.52 0.06 6.73
N LEU A 96 7.51 0.88 6.46
CA LEU A 96 7.07 1.14 5.10
C LEU A 96 8.14 1.88 4.29
N GLN A 97 8.72 2.95 4.84
CA GLN A 97 9.70 3.78 4.11
C GLN A 97 10.89 2.95 3.61
N LYS A 98 11.49 2.12 4.46
CA LYS A 98 12.62 1.27 4.07
C LYS A 98 12.24 0.12 3.12
N ASN A 99 10.95 -0.20 2.97
CA ASN A 99 10.46 -1.25 2.06
C ASN A 99 9.94 -0.70 0.71
N ILE A 100 9.75 0.62 0.56
CA ILE A 100 9.35 1.22 -0.71
C ILE A 100 10.38 0.95 -1.82
N PRO A 101 11.70 1.17 -1.63
CA PRO A 101 12.68 0.85 -2.67
C PRO A 101 12.73 -0.65 -3.00
N ILE A 102 12.52 -1.54 -2.03
CA ILE A 102 12.43 -2.99 -2.25
C ILE A 102 11.22 -3.33 -3.13
N LYS A 103 10.07 -2.72 -2.86
CA LYS A 103 8.86 -2.83 -3.69
C LYS A 103 9.12 -2.29 -5.11
N ASP A 104 9.79 -1.15 -5.24
CA ASP A 104 10.11 -0.56 -6.54
C ASP A 104 11.11 -1.44 -7.34
N ALA A 105 12.08 -2.08 -6.66
CA ALA A 105 12.98 -3.06 -7.26
C ALA A 105 12.24 -4.34 -7.73
N ALA A 106 11.22 -4.79 -6.99
CA ALA A 106 10.39 -5.91 -7.41
C ALA A 106 9.61 -5.59 -8.70
N ILE A 107 9.02 -4.40 -8.81
CA ILE A 107 8.37 -3.93 -10.04
C ILE A 107 9.38 -3.88 -11.20
N LEU A 108 10.57 -3.34 -10.95
CA LEU A 108 11.64 -3.24 -11.94
C LEU A 108 12.03 -4.63 -12.48
N SER A 109 12.16 -5.63 -11.60
CA SER A 109 12.55 -6.99 -11.99
C SER A 109 11.51 -7.69 -12.85
N ASN A 110 10.23 -7.36 -12.70
CA ASN A 110 9.13 -7.95 -13.46
C ASN A 110 8.86 -7.23 -14.80
N CYS A 111 9.36 -5.99 -14.96
CA CYS A 111 9.07 -5.17 -16.13
C CYS A 111 9.95 -5.57 -17.33
N PRO A 112 9.39 -6.03 -18.48
CA PRO A 112 10.15 -6.36 -19.67
C PRO A 112 10.60 -5.12 -20.46
N GLU A 113 9.95 -3.95 -20.25
CA GLU A 113 10.13 -2.74 -21.03
C GLU A 113 11.35 -1.93 -20.58
N SER A 114 12.36 -1.81 -21.44
CA SER A 114 13.63 -1.15 -21.12
C SER A 114 13.48 0.35 -20.81
N ASP A 115 12.59 1.04 -21.52
CA ASP A 115 12.30 2.46 -21.33
C ASP A 115 11.62 2.70 -19.96
N VAL A 116 10.70 1.83 -19.56
CA VAL A 116 10.05 1.88 -18.25
C VAL A 116 11.08 1.59 -17.14
N ARG A 117 11.95 0.56 -17.32
CA ARG A 117 12.99 0.26 -16.32
C ARG A 117 13.92 1.44 -16.09
N ARG A 118 14.32 2.18 -17.13
CA ARG A 118 15.17 3.38 -16.98
C ARG A 118 14.50 4.46 -16.12
N LEU A 119 13.20 4.69 -16.32
CA LEU A 119 12.44 5.63 -15.49
C LEU A 119 12.30 5.13 -14.05
N TRP A 120 12.08 3.83 -13.87
CA TRP A 120 11.86 3.23 -12.55
C TRP A 120 13.14 3.15 -11.71
N ILE A 121 14.30 2.96 -12.33
CA ILE A 121 15.61 3.06 -11.67
C ILE A 121 15.77 4.46 -11.03
N GLY A 122 15.42 5.52 -11.74
CA GLY A 122 15.45 6.88 -11.19
C GLY A 122 14.60 7.04 -9.92
N ARG A 123 13.45 6.35 -9.85
CA ARG A 123 12.60 6.32 -8.67
C ARG A 123 13.28 5.63 -7.48
N ILE A 124 13.95 4.50 -7.70
CA ILE A 124 14.70 3.79 -6.67
C ILE A 124 15.83 4.66 -6.13
N LEU A 125 16.60 5.28 -7.03
CA LEU A 125 17.71 6.17 -6.65
C LEU A 125 17.26 7.37 -5.80
N LYS A 126 16.09 7.93 -6.10
CA LYS A 126 15.48 9.00 -5.27
C LYS A 126 15.10 8.49 -3.86
N ARG A 127 14.72 7.22 -3.73
CA ARG A 127 14.35 6.61 -2.44
C ARG A 127 15.56 6.27 -1.58
N GLU A 128 16.60 5.70 -2.18
CA GLU A 128 17.83 5.28 -1.47
C GLU A 128 18.82 6.44 -1.29
N GLY A 129 18.85 7.38 -2.22
CA GLY A 129 19.87 8.41 -2.31
C GLY A 129 21.11 7.93 -3.07
N LEU A 130 21.71 8.81 -3.86
CA LEU A 130 22.92 8.55 -4.61
C LEU A 130 23.70 9.85 -4.83
N GLY A 131 25.05 9.76 -4.89
CA GLY A 131 25.90 10.88 -5.27
C GLY A 131 25.82 12.08 -4.32
N GLY A 132 25.66 11.83 -3.02
CA GLY A 132 25.56 12.86 -1.98
C GLY A 132 24.14 13.41 -1.77
N SER A 133 23.15 12.94 -2.53
CA SER A 133 21.73 13.26 -2.26
C SER A 133 21.20 12.40 -1.12
N ILE A 134 20.44 13.02 -0.21
CA ILE A 134 19.73 12.32 0.86
C ILE A 134 18.49 11.66 0.25
N GLY A 135 18.41 10.31 0.33
CA GLY A 135 17.25 9.57 -0.10
C GLY A 135 16.08 9.67 0.88
N ASP A 136 14.91 9.22 0.44
CA ASP A 136 13.70 9.27 1.26
C ASP A 136 13.82 8.43 2.55
N VAL A 137 14.55 7.30 2.50
CA VAL A 137 14.76 6.43 3.67
C VAL A 137 15.57 7.18 4.73
N GLU A 138 16.69 7.75 4.35
CA GLU A 138 17.54 8.55 5.23
C GLU A 138 16.84 9.84 5.69
N GLY A 139 16.11 10.50 4.79
CA GLY A 139 15.30 11.67 5.12
C GLY A 139 14.25 11.38 6.19
N TRP A 140 13.67 10.16 6.18
CA TRP A 140 12.76 9.76 7.25
C TRP A 140 13.47 9.51 8.58
N VAL A 141 14.71 8.99 8.56
CA VAL A 141 15.54 8.89 9.78
C VAL A 141 15.80 10.28 10.37
N GLY A 142 16.20 11.25 9.54
CA GLY A 142 16.36 12.63 9.99
C GLY A 142 15.08 13.25 10.55
N PHE A 143 13.92 12.94 9.98
CA PHE A 143 12.64 13.34 10.56
C PHE A 143 12.39 12.70 11.93
N ALA A 144 12.74 11.44 12.12
CA ALA A 144 12.61 10.76 13.41
C ALA A 144 13.55 11.39 14.47
N GLU A 145 14.80 11.71 14.10
CA GLU A 145 15.76 12.40 14.98
C GLU A 145 15.21 13.77 15.39
N SER A 146 14.65 14.54 14.46
CA SER A 146 13.99 15.84 14.73
C SER A 146 12.78 15.73 15.66
N ALA A 147 12.16 14.55 15.74
CA ALA A 147 11.09 14.25 16.66
C ALA A 147 11.57 13.63 18.00
N GLY A 148 12.88 13.63 18.25
CA GLY A 148 13.50 13.10 19.47
C GLY A 148 13.52 11.58 19.55
N VAL A 149 13.58 10.86 18.41
CA VAL A 149 13.86 9.43 18.33
C VAL A 149 15.32 9.26 17.93
N ALA A 150 16.11 8.58 18.74
CA ALA A 150 17.52 8.37 18.44
C ALA A 150 17.69 7.54 17.14
N ARG A 151 18.75 7.85 16.37
CA ARG A 151 19.04 7.16 15.11
C ARG A 151 19.13 5.65 15.25
N ASP A 152 19.84 5.19 16.25
CA ASP A 152 19.99 3.77 16.52
C ASP A 152 18.65 3.10 16.87
N ASP A 153 17.79 3.82 17.59
CA ASP A 153 16.47 3.33 17.98
C ASP A 153 15.58 3.12 16.75
N ILE A 154 15.50 4.11 15.84
CA ILE A 154 14.66 3.96 14.66
C ILE A 154 15.19 2.88 13.70
N LEU A 155 16.51 2.78 13.51
CA LEU A 155 17.11 1.78 12.64
C LEU A 155 16.89 0.35 13.13
N ARG A 156 16.89 0.13 14.45
CA ARG A 156 16.66 -1.17 15.10
C ARG A 156 15.20 -1.43 15.45
N ALA A 157 14.33 -0.45 15.27
CA ALA A 157 12.94 -0.52 15.69
C ALA A 157 12.21 -1.75 15.11
N LYS A 158 11.47 -2.41 15.97
CA LYS A 158 10.51 -3.47 15.60
C LYS A 158 9.14 -2.84 15.37
N CYS A 159 8.68 -2.85 14.14
CA CYS A 159 7.31 -2.42 13.86
C CYS A 159 6.27 -3.41 14.41
N LEU A 160 5.07 -2.91 14.65
CA LEU A 160 3.92 -3.75 15.01
C LEU A 160 3.69 -4.88 14.01
N PRO A 161 3.26 -6.08 14.46
CA PRO A 161 2.96 -7.20 13.56
C PRO A 161 1.98 -6.84 12.43
N GLY A 162 0.93 -6.06 12.70
CA GLY A 162 -0.02 -5.59 11.70
C GLY A 162 0.62 -4.70 10.65
N VAL A 163 1.51 -3.79 11.04
CA VAL A 163 2.29 -2.95 10.12
C VAL A 163 3.18 -3.81 9.23
N ARG A 164 3.90 -4.77 9.83
CA ARG A 164 4.77 -5.70 9.08
C ARG A 164 3.98 -6.53 8.09
N PHE A 165 2.84 -7.07 8.49
CA PHE A 165 1.98 -7.84 7.60
C PHE A 165 1.49 -7.01 6.41
N ALA A 166 0.98 -5.80 6.66
CA ALA A 166 0.49 -4.89 5.63
C ALA A 166 1.60 -4.48 4.63
N VAL A 167 2.77 -4.07 5.13
CA VAL A 167 3.90 -3.68 4.26
C VAL A 167 4.45 -4.85 3.46
N ASN A 168 4.57 -6.04 4.08
CA ASN A 168 4.99 -7.25 3.37
C ASN A 168 3.96 -7.64 2.31
N GLY A 169 2.66 -7.42 2.56
CA GLY A 169 1.60 -7.56 1.57
C GLY A 169 1.85 -6.69 0.33
N TYR A 170 2.23 -5.43 0.52
CA TYR A 170 2.58 -4.53 -0.59
C TYR A 170 3.79 -5.02 -1.39
N VAL A 171 4.87 -5.38 -0.70
CA VAL A 171 6.08 -5.91 -1.37
C VAL A 171 5.77 -7.19 -2.13
N ASN A 172 4.98 -8.10 -1.53
CA ASN A 172 4.58 -9.36 -2.18
C ASN A 172 3.62 -9.13 -3.36
N PHE A 173 2.74 -8.14 -3.28
CA PHE A 173 1.93 -7.71 -4.42
C PHE A 173 2.85 -7.30 -5.59
N ALA A 174 3.82 -6.41 -5.34
CA ALA A 174 4.76 -5.95 -6.36
C ALA A 174 5.59 -7.08 -6.99
N ARG A 175 5.87 -8.16 -6.23
CA ARG A 175 6.60 -9.34 -6.72
C ARG A 175 5.78 -10.26 -7.61
N ARG A 176 4.47 -10.33 -7.41
CA ARG A 176 3.59 -11.36 -7.99
C ARG A 176 2.61 -10.83 -9.02
N ALA A 177 2.23 -9.55 -8.92
CA ALA A 177 1.32 -8.92 -9.85
C ALA A 177 1.97 -8.75 -11.24
N ASP A 178 1.13 -8.58 -12.25
CA ASP A 178 1.62 -8.07 -13.52
C ASP A 178 2.37 -6.75 -13.29
N TRP A 179 3.43 -6.53 -14.06
CA TRP A 179 4.28 -5.36 -13.86
C TRP A 179 3.51 -4.04 -14.05
N THR A 180 2.50 -4.01 -14.92
CA THR A 180 1.65 -2.83 -15.12
C THR A 180 0.78 -2.55 -13.91
N GLU A 181 0.25 -3.58 -13.24
CA GLU A 181 -0.45 -3.47 -11.98
C GLU A 181 0.50 -3.04 -10.84
N GLY A 182 1.73 -3.57 -10.84
CA GLY A 182 2.79 -3.15 -9.92
C GLY A 182 3.11 -1.66 -10.05
N VAL A 183 3.25 -1.15 -11.27
CA VAL A 183 3.41 0.28 -11.55
C VAL A 183 2.18 1.06 -11.09
N ALA A 184 0.99 0.61 -11.46
CA ALA A 184 -0.28 1.25 -11.14
C ALA A 184 -0.55 1.35 -9.63
N ALA A 185 -0.09 0.38 -8.83
CA ALA A 185 -0.12 0.42 -7.37
C ALA A 185 0.54 1.68 -6.78
N SER A 186 1.49 2.28 -7.51
CA SER A 186 2.11 3.55 -7.10
C SER A 186 1.24 4.78 -7.33
N LEU A 187 0.10 4.66 -8.03
CA LEU A 187 -0.89 5.74 -8.18
C LEU A 187 -1.58 6.13 -6.86
N ILE A 188 -1.40 5.35 -5.79
CA ILE A 188 -1.77 5.78 -4.42
C ILE A 188 -1.11 7.11 -4.06
N GLU A 189 0.05 7.44 -4.65
CA GLU A 189 0.75 8.70 -4.42
C GLU A 189 0.11 9.89 -5.15
N TYR A 190 -0.91 9.66 -6.00
CA TYR A 190 -1.57 10.73 -6.77
C TYR A 190 -2.16 11.83 -5.85
N PHE A 191 -2.66 11.44 -4.68
CA PHE A 191 -3.20 12.38 -3.69
C PHE A 191 -2.19 12.83 -2.62
N ALA A 192 -0.98 12.28 -2.63
CA ALA A 192 0.00 12.51 -1.57
C ALA A 192 0.41 13.98 -1.41
N LYS A 193 0.27 14.81 -2.46
CA LYS A 193 0.62 16.23 -2.40
C LYS A 193 -0.21 17.00 -1.35
N GLY A 194 -1.53 16.86 -1.41
CA GLY A 194 -2.43 17.48 -0.44
C GLY A 194 -2.23 16.95 0.99
N GLU A 195 -1.98 15.64 1.12
CA GLU A 195 -1.69 15.00 2.40
C GLU A 195 -0.37 15.51 3.01
N LEU A 196 0.67 15.69 2.20
CA LEU A 196 1.96 16.21 2.68
C LEU A 196 1.85 17.66 3.14
N ILE A 197 1.13 18.51 2.40
CA ILE A 197 0.90 19.90 2.79
C ILE A 197 0.20 19.95 4.15
N LYS A 198 -0.93 19.26 4.31
CA LYS A 198 -1.67 19.20 5.58
C LYS A 198 -0.79 18.71 6.73
N ARG A 199 0.06 17.72 6.48
CA ARG A 199 0.96 17.14 7.48
C ARG A 199 2.03 18.12 7.92
N ILE A 200 2.67 18.84 6.98
CA ILE A 200 3.63 19.89 7.29
C ILE A 200 2.98 21.01 8.11
N GLU A 201 1.79 21.46 7.71
CA GLU A 201 1.03 22.49 8.43
C GLU A 201 0.67 22.04 9.85
N ALA A 202 0.22 20.78 10.01
CA ALA A 202 -0.11 20.23 11.31
C ALA A 202 1.11 20.15 12.22
N PHE A 203 2.26 19.70 11.71
CA PHE A 203 3.49 19.65 12.50
C PHE A 203 3.91 21.05 12.95
N LYS A 204 3.93 22.02 12.06
CA LYS A 204 4.30 23.39 12.40
C LYS A 204 3.35 24.02 13.43
N ARG A 205 2.06 23.73 13.32
CA ARG A 205 1.04 24.35 14.16
C ARG A 205 0.88 23.70 15.52
N HIS A 206 0.95 22.36 15.57
CA HIS A 206 0.50 21.60 16.74
C HIS A 206 1.63 20.83 17.44
N TYR A 207 2.79 20.65 16.79
CA TYR A 207 3.89 19.83 17.30
C TYR A 207 5.21 20.62 17.30
N PRO A 208 5.28 21.78 17.98
CA PRO A 208 6.45 22.68 17.95
C PRO A 208 7.73 22.06 18.54
N TRP A 209 7.60 20.92 19.19
CA TRP A 209 8.73 20.13 19.70
C TRP A 209 9.44 19.30 18.61
N ILE A 210 8.89 19.22 17.40
CA ILE A 210 9.56 18.64 16.23
C ILE A 210 10.38 19.77 15.58
N GLU A 211 11.68 19.56 15.49
CA GLU A 211 12.57 20.57 14.92
C GLU A 211 12.30 20.79 13.42
N PRO A 212 12.44 22.04 12.92
CA PRO A 212 12.15 22.39 11.53
C PRO A 212 12.93 21.58 10.48
N GLU A 213 14.12 21.10 10.85
CA GLU A 213 14.95 20.26 9.97
C GLU A 213 14.22 18.96 9.53
N GLY A 214 13.38 18.40 10.39
CA GLY A 214 12.56 17.23 10.08
C GLY A 214 11.58 17.43 8.92
N TYR A 215 11.21 18.69 8.63
CA TYR A 215 10.29 18.98 7.52
C TYR A 215 10.96 18.91 6.16
N LYS A 216 12.30 18.91 6.08
CA LYS A 216 13.07 18.81 4.82
C LYS A 216 12.69 17.56 4.02
N PHE A 217 12.48 16.44 4.71
CA PHE A 217 12.00 15.21 4.07
C PHE A 217 10.69 15.46 3.31
N PHE A 218 9.67 16.02 3.98
CA PHE A 218 8.36 16.26 3.38
C PHE A 218 8.41 17.30 2.25
N MET A 219 9.24 18.34 2.41
CA MET A 219 9.44 19.37 1.39
C MET A 219 10.12 18.81 0.13
N SER A 220 11.14 17.97 0.30
CA SER A 220 11.80 17.28 -0.81
C SER A 220 10.81 16.38 -1.56
N ARG A 221 10.01 15.59 -0.83
CA ARG A 221 8.98 14.76 -1.42
C ARG A 221 7.94 15.57 -2.20
N LEU A 222 7.48 16.68 -1.62
CA LEU A 222 6.49 17.55 -2.25
C LEU A 222 6.95 18.05 -3.62
N GLY A 223 8.22 18.42 -3.76
CA GLY A 223 8.82 18.88 -5.03
C GLY A 223 8.92 17.80 -6.11
N GLN A 224 8.86 16.52 -5.75
CA GLN A 224 9.04 15.39 -6.67
C GLN A 224 7.73 14.72 -7.13
N LEU A 225 6.61 14.98 -6.43
CA LEU A 225 5.36 14.22 -6.61
C LEU A 225 4.71 14.42 -7.98
N ASP A 226 4.67 15.65 -8.48
CA ASP A 226 3.97 15.95 -9.74
C ASP A 226 4.62 15.20 -10.91
N GLU A 227 5.95 15.20 -11.02
CA GLU A 227 6.70 14.47 -12.04
C GLU A 227 6.55 12.95 -11.89
N ALA A 228 6.63 12.45 -10.66
CA ALA A 228 6.51 11.02 -10.36
C ALA A 228 5.11 10.49 -10.71
N ASN A 229 4.06 11.23 -10.36
CA ASN A 229 2.68 10.88 -10.65
C ASN A 229 2.40 10.92 -12.14
N GLU A 230 2.84 11.97 -12.84
CA GLU A 230 2.68 12.10 -14.29
C GLU A 230 3.37 10.95 -15.04
N THR A 231 4.58 10.60 -14.62
CA THR A 231 5.32 9.47 -15.19
C THR A 231 4.57 8.16 -14.98
N THR A 232 4.04 7.92 -13.78
CA THR A 232 3.28 6.70 -13.46
C THR A 232 1.99 6.61 -14.30
N VAL A 233 1.22 7.70 -14.38
CA VAL A 233 0.00 7.76 -15.19
C VAL A 233 0.31 7.50 -16.67
N ARG A 234 1.38 8.11 -17.21
CA ARG A 234 1.80 7.92 -18.60
C ARG A 234 2.16 6.48 -18.91
N ILE A 235 2.88 5.80 -18.00
CA ILE A 235 3.23 4.38 -18.17
C ILE A 235 1.96 3.53 -18.17
N VAL A 236 1.08 3.71 -17.19
CA VAL A 236 -0.17 2.94 -17.08
C VAL A 236 -1.02 3.11 -18.34
N LEU A 237 -1.28 4.34 -18.78
CA LEU A 237 -2.12 4.58 -19.96
C LEU A 237 -1.48 4.08 -21.28
N ARG A 238 -0.14 4.05 -21.35
CA ARG A 238 0.57 3.52 -22.53
C ARG A 238 0.48 1.99 -22.61
N TYR A 239 0.53 1.30 -21.50
CA TYR A 239 0.62 -0.17 -21.50
C TYR A 239 -0.69 -0.87 -21.13
N CYS A 240 -1.61 -0.22 -20.43
CA CYS A 240 -2.97 -0.72 -20.18
C CYS A 240 -3.90 -0.28 -21.31
N GLN A 241 -3.89 -1.06 -22.42
CA GLN A 241 -4.54 -0.70 -23.70
C GLN A 241 -6.03 -1.11 -23.77
N THR A 242 -6.52 -1.87 -22.79
CA THR A 242 -7.93 -2.25 -22.71
C THR A 242 -8.58 -1.66 -21.48
N ARG A 243 -9.91 -1.47 -21.53
CA ARG A 243 -10.68 -1.04 -20.36
C ARG A 243 -10.48 -1.97 -19.15
N GLU A 244 -10.42 -3.25 -19.39
CA GLU A 244 -10.19 -4.25 -18.33
C GLU A 244 -8.83 -4.05 -17.67
N MET A 245 -7.74 -3.89 -18.43
CA MET A 245 -6.41 -3.60 -17.88
C MET A 245 -6.39 -2.31 -17.06
N GLN A 246 -7.07 -1.26 -17.53
CA GLN A 246 -7.17 0.01 -16.83
C GLN A 246 -7.95 -0.10 -15.52
N LEU A 247 -9.03 -0.89 -15.49
CA LEU A 247 -9.78 -1.15 -14.27
C LEU A 247 -8.95 -1.95 -13.27
N ARG A 248 -8.19 -2.96 -13.71
CA ARG A 248 -7.25 -3.68 -12.83
C ARG A 248 -6.15 -2.77 -12.29
N ALA A 249 -5.66 -1.84 -13.10
CA ALA A 249 -4.69 -0.84 -12.66
C ALA A 249 -5.26 0.07 -11.55
N ILE A 250 -6.51 0.51 -11.67
CA ILE A 250 -7.21 1.28 -10.63
C ILE A 250 -7.39 0.42 -9.36
N GLU A 251 -7.83 -0.82 -9.52
CA GLU A 251 -8.03 -1.76 -8.40
C GLU A 251 -6.72 -2.04 -7.65
N ALA A 252 -5.60 -2.15 -8.37
CA ALA A 252 -4.28 -2.25 -7.76
C ALA A 252 -3.98 -1.05 -6.85
N ALA A 253 -4.23 0.18 -7.30
CA ALA A 253 -4.03 1.38 -6.49
C ALA A 253 -4.95 1.40 -5.25
N VAL A 254 -6.22 1.00 -5.40
CA VAL A 254 -7.21 0.90 -4.31
C VAL A 254 -6.77 -0.13 -3.27
N SER A 255 -6.29 -1.29 -3.70
CA SER A 255 -5.78 -2.34 -2.80
C SER A 255 -4.60 -1.83 -1.96
N ILE A 256 -3.74 -0.98 -2.52
CA ILE A 256 -2.66 -0.37 -1.75
C ILE A 256 -3.17 0.70 -0.78
N ALA A 257 -4.26 1.40 -1.11
CA ALA A 257 -4.91 2.31 -0.17
C ALA A 257 -5.43 1.56 1.07
N ASP A 258 -6.00 0.36 0.90
CA ASP A 258 -6.41 -0.51 2.02
C ASP A 258 -5.20 -0.96 2.87
N ILE A 259 -4.06 -1.24 2.25
CA ILE A 259 -2.82 -1.55 2.97
C ILE A 259 -2.36 -0.35 3.82
N TYR A 260 -2.38 0.87 3.27
CA TYR A 260 -2.03 2.08 4.02
C TYR A 260 -3.01 2.32 5.19
N TRP A 261 -4.28 2.08 4.96
CA TRP A 261 -5.30 2.14 6.01
C TRP A 261 -5.00 1.16 7.14
N SER A 262 -4.71 -0.10 6.81
CA SER A 262 -4.37 -1.16 7.78
C SER A 262 -3.10 -0.85 8.59
N ILE A 263 -2.12 -0.15 8.00
CA ILE A 263 -0.95 0.34 8.76
C ILE A 263 -1.40 1.32 9.84
N HIS A 264 -2.30 2.26 9.51
CA HIS A 264 -2.80 3.24 10.46
C HIS A 264 -3.70 2.60 11.52
N ASP A 265 -4.54 1.61 11.16
CA ASP A 265 -5.34 0.82 12.11
C ASP A 265 -4.46 0.16 13.16
N ALA A 266 -3.38 -0.52 12.74
CA ALA A 266 -2.48 -1.19 13.66
C ALA A 266 -1.85 -0.20 14.67
N ILE A 267 -1.44 0.98 14.20
CA ILE A 267 -0.86 2.03 15.05
C ILE A 267 -1.92 2.64 15.97
N PHE A 268 -3.11 2.93 15.43
CA PHE A 268 -4.21 3.52 16.17
C PHE A 268 -4.66 2.62 17.32
N VAL A 269 -4.89 1.34 17.03
CA VAL A 269 -5.28 0.37 18.06
C VAL A 269 -4.21 0.25 19.14
N ALA A 270 -2.94 0.11 18.76
CA ALA A 270 -1.86 -0.10 19.71
C ALA A 270 -1.59 1.11 20.61
N TYR A 271 -1.54 2.31 20.04
CA TYR A 271 -1.02 3.49 20.74
C TYR A 271 -2.09 4.54 21.11
N VAL A 272 -3.26 4.51 20.46
CA VAL A 272 -4.36 5.42 20.83
C VAL A 272 -5.39 4.70 21.69
N ILE A 273 -5.79 3.47 21.31
CA ILE A 273 -6.82 2.72 22.05
C ILE A 273 -6.22 2.00 23.27
N GLN A 274 -5.12 1.25 23.05
CA GLN A 274 -4.50 0.42 24.09
C GLN A 274 -3.41 1.14 24.91
N ASP A 275 -2.99 2.32 24.47
CA ASP A 275 -1.93 3.15 25.10
C ASP A 275 -0.63 2.38 25.40
N ARG A 276 -0.18 1.49 24.49
CA ARG A 276 1.03 0.68 24.67
C ARG A 276 2.27 1.54 24.91
N PRO A 277 3.24 1.05 25.67
CA PRO A 277 4.52 1.74 25.83
C PRO A 277 5.31 1.77 24.52
N LEU A 278 6.04 2.87 24.28
CA LEU A 278 6.87 3.02 23.07
C LEU A 278 8.06 2.05 23.10
N ALA A 279 8.53 1.67 24.27
CA ALA A 279 9.60 0.71 24.46
C ALA A 279 9.36 -0.63 23.74
N ASP A 280 8.11 -1.06 23.59
CA ASP A 280 7.76 -2.30 22.86
C ASP A 280 8.22 -2.28 21.39
N SER A 281 8.36 -1.09 20.79
CA SER A 281 8.87 -0.91 19.43
C SER A 281 10.36 -0.59 19.36
N LEU A 282 10.98 -0.18 20.47
CA LEU A 282 12.40 0.21 20.54
C LEU A 282 13.31 -0.88 21.13
N SER A 283 12.75 -1.87 21.85
CA SER A 283 13.51 -3.01 22.36
C SER A 283 13.74 -4.03 21.25
N GLY A 284 14.84 -3.88 20.54
CA GLY A 284 15.34 -4.76 19.49
C GLY A 284 16.50 -5.60 19.93
#